data_71dfb05ef101cba0e243b48c31128b4e
#
_entry.id   71dfb05ef101cba0e243b48c31128b4e
#
_cell.length_a   1.000
_cell.length_b   1.000
_cell.length_c   1.000
_cell.angle_alpha   90.00
_cell.angle_beta   90.00
_cell.angle_gamma   90.00
#
_symmetry.space_group_name_H-M   'P 1'
#
loop_
_entity.id
_entity.type
_entity.pdbx_description
1 polymer ?
#
loop_
_entity_poly.entity_id
_entity_poly.type
_entity_poly.pdbx_seq_one_letter_code
_entity_poly.pdbx_strand_id
1 'polypeptide(L)'
;MARVSPTFGRTSPTFVRTSTPEFWEDVYARGGDGWELGRPAPPLVDVLDTMPPPRGRVAVPGCGRGHDARLLAARGYDVTGFDFAPAALSQARALATREAVAATFDGRDVFTLGRELPNAFDGVWEYTCFCAIDPARRAEYVRSLAGTLRGGGWLLACFFPLRALTPGPPFVVSPAEVRRLLAPAFTIERAFYPLRSARGRQGREWVVLACRTGA
;
A
#
# COMPACT_ATOMS: atom_id res chain seq x y z
N MET A 1 35.43 29.31 -25.19
CA MET A 1 34.62 28.12 -25.53
C MET A 1 34.48 27.27 -24.26
N ALA A 2 33.40 27.41 -23.57
CA ALA A 2 33.11 26.66 -22.35
C ALA A 2 32.43 25.33 -22.74
N ARG A 3 32.99 24.21 -22.29
CA ARG A 3 32.39 22.87 -22.47
C ARG A 3 31.28 22.70 -21.45
N VAL A 4 30.03 22.60 -21.92
CA VAL A 4 28.88 22.17 -21.12
C VAL A 4 28.91 20.65 -21.04
N SER A 5 29.15 20.12 -19.85
CA SER A 5 29.02 18.68 -19.58
C SER A 5 27.54 18.36 -19.39
N PRO A 6 26.98 17.33 -20.04
CA PRO A 6 25.62 16.90 -19.77
C PRO A 6 25.58 16.15 -18.42
N THR A 7 24.82 16.68 -17.48
CA THR A 7 24.43 15.98 -16.24
C THR A 7 23.41 14.90 -16.60
N PHE A 8 23.88 13.70 -16.87
CA PHE A 8 23.02 12.52 -16.90
C PHE A 8 22.59 12.20 -15.47
N GLY A 9 21.32 12.43 -15.17
CA GLY A 9 20.69 11.92 -13.96
C GLY A 9 20.84 10.40 -13.92
N ARG A 10 21.67 9.89 -13.01
CA ARG A 10 21.81 8.46 -12.75
C ARG A 10 20.55 7.99 -12.04
N THR A 11 19.60 7.43 -12.77
CA THR A 11 18.59 6.54 -12.19
C THR A 11 19.32 5.32 -11.64
N SER A 12 19.33 5.15 -10.33
CA SER A 12 19.95 3.98 -9.70
C SER A 12 19.30 2.71 -10.23
N PRO A 13 20.08 1.69 -10.63
CA PRO A 13 19.54 0.43 -11.19
C PRO A 13 18.52 -0.28 -10.27
N THR A 14 18.58 -0.01 -8.97
CA THR A 14 17.66 -0.57 -7.97
C THR A 14 16.23 -0.06 -8.11
N PHE A 15 16.02 1.21 -8.50
CA PHE A 15 14.70 1.82 -8.63
C PHE A 15 13.89 1.22 -9.79
N VAL A 16 14.53 0.90 -10.91
CA VAL A 16 13.87 0.29 -12.08
C VAL A 16 13.36 -1.12 -11.75
N ARG A 17 14.08 -1.87 -10.91
CA ARG A 17 13.78 -3.28 -10.61
C ARG A 17 12.49 -3.46 -9.80
N THR A 18 12.17 -2.55 -8.86
CA THR A 18 10.97 -2.65 -8.01
C THR A 18 9.67 -2.33 -8.74
N SER A 19 9.74 -1.91 -10.00
CA SER A 19 8.56 -1.56 -10.82
C SER A 19 8.11 -2.69 -11.74
N THR A 20 8.71 -3.89 -11.64
CA THR A 20 8.37 -5.01 -12.50
C THR A 20 7.88 -6.23 -11.71
N PRO A 21 6.89 -6.99 -12.24
CA PRO A 21 6.40 -8.21 -11.62
C PRO A 21 7.52 -9.21 -11.33
N GLU A 22 8.46 -9.40 -12.27
CA GLU A 22 9.54 -10.38 -12.20
C GLU A 22 10.44 -10.17 -10.97
N PHE A 23 10.68 -8.90 -10.59
CA PHE A 23 11.45 -8.60 -9.38
C PHE A 23 10.74 -9.15 -8.14
N TRP A 24 9.43 -8.94 -8.01
CA TRP A 24 8.67 -9.38 -6.85
C TRP A 24 8.43 -10.88 -6.85
N GLU A 25 8.20 -11.49 -8.02
CA GLU A 25 8.13 -12.94 -8.15
C GLU A 25 9.41 -13.62 -7.67
N ASP A 26 10.55 -13.10 -8.09
CA ASP A 26 11.88 -13.59 -7.67
C ASP A 26 12.06 -13.45 -6.15
N VAL A 27 11.61 -12.35 -5.55
CA VAL A 27 11.66 -12.15 -4.09
C VAL A 27 10.76 -13.15 -3.37
N TYR A 28 9.51 -13.36 -3.83
CA TYR A 28 8.60 -14.36 -3.24
C TYR A 28 9.14 -15.78 -3.39
N ALA A 29 9.71 -16.12 -4.54
CA ALA A 29 10.28 -17.43 -4.80
C ALA A 29 11.47 -17.78 -3.91
N ARG A 30 12.29 -16.78 -3.56
CA ARG A 30 13.48 -16.94 -2.70
C ARG A 30 13.20 -16.87 -1.21
N GLY A 31 11.96 -16.59 -0.79
CA GLY A 31 11.64 -16.33 0.63
C GLY A 31 12.29 -15.07 1.17
N GLY A 32 12.63 -14.11 0.31
CA GLY A 32 13.23 -12.82 0.66
C GLY A 32 12.24 -11.75 1.09
N ASP A 33 11.01 -12.12 1.41
CA ASP A 33 9.86 -11.29 1.72
C ASP A 33 9.82 -10.86 3.20
N GLY A 34 10.87 -10.25 3.68
CA GLY A 34 11.02 -9.80 5.07
C GLY A 34 9.95 -8.82 5.58
N TRP A 35 9.05 -8.36 4.71
CA TRP A 35 7.85 -7.59 5.09
C TRP A 35 6.68 -8.49 5.51
N GLU A 36 6.68 -9.77 5.14
CA GLU A 36 5.64 -10.74 5.44
C GLU A 36 5.55 -11.00 6.96
N LEU A 37 4.36 -10.82 7.49
CA LEU A 37 4.10 -10.98 8.91
C LEU A 37 3.47 -12.34 9.27
N GLY A 38 2.98 -13.08 8.27
CA GLY A 38 2.20 -14.31 8.48
C GLY A 38 0.84 -14.07 9.15
N ARG A 39 0.45 -12.83 9.34
CA ARG A 39 -0.78 -12.38 10.03
C ARG A 39 -1.15 -10.97 9.61
N PRO A 40 -2.38 -10.51 9.91
CA PRO A 40 -2.76 -9.12 9.67
C PRO A 40 -1.88 -8.12 10.42
N ALA A 41 -1.72 -6.95 9.83
CA ALA A 41 -0.96 -5.84 10.39
C ALA A 41 -1.58 -5.39 11.73
N PRO A 42 -0.81 -5.35 12.84
CA PRO A 42 -1.34 -4.90 14.13
C PRO A 42 -2.00 -3.52 14.09
N PRO A 43 -1.48 -2.50 13.36
CA PRO A 43 -2.18 -1.23 13.23
C PRO A 43 -3.57 -1.34 12.59
N LEU A 44 -3.77 -2.22 11.62
CA LEU A 44 -5.10 -2.45 11.04
C LEU A 44 -6.05 -3.07 12.06
N VAL A 45 -5.59 -4.08 12.80
CA VAL A 45 -6.39 -4.71 13.86
C VAL A 45 -6.84 -3.65 14.88
N ASP A 46 -5.92 -2.80 15.36
CA ASP A 46 -6.25 -1.74 16.31
C ASP A 46 -7.31 -0.77 15.78
N VAL A 47 -7.17 -0.33 14.53
CA VAL A 47 -8.14 0.58 13.91
C VAL A 47 -9.51 -0.11 13.77
N LEU A 48 -9.56 -1.35 13.31
CA LEU A 48 -10.83 -2.08 13.15
C LEU A 48 -11.51 -2.37 14.47
N ASP A 49 -10.76 -2.48 15.57
CA ASP A 49 -11.30 -2.72 16.91
C ASP A 49 -11.79 -1.44 17.60
N THR A 50 -11.19 -0.26 17.30
CA THR A 50 -11.42 0.97 18.06
C THR A 50 -12.13 2.08 17.28
N MET A 51 -11.89 2.17 15.98
CA MET A 51 -12.37 3.25 15.11
C MET A 51 -12.54 2.78 13.64
N PRO A 52 -13.33 1.72 13.42
CA PRO A 52 -13.46 1.13 12.09
C PRO A 52 -14.00 2.16 11.09
N PRO A 53 -13.39 2.30 9.91
CA PRO A 53 -13.96 3.12 8.85
C PRO A 53 -15.28 2.55 8.35
N PRO A 54 -16.12 3.35 7.66
CA PRO A 54 -17.39 2.88 7.11
C PRO A 54 -17.19 1.64 6.22
N ARG A 55 -18.10 0.66 6.36
CA ARG A 55 -18.12 -0.53 5.50
C ARG A 55 -18.45 -0.17 4.07
N GLY A 56 -17.99 -0.99 3.15
CA GLY A 56 -18.19 -0.85 1.72
C GLY A 56 -17.16 -1.67 0.96
N ARG A 57 -16.96 -1.31 -0.31
CA ARG A 57 -15.98 -1.92 -1.18
C ARG A 57 -14.58 -1.35 -0.88
N VAL A 58 -13.64 -2.22 -0.57
CA VAL A 58 -12.29 -1.83 -0.13
C VAL A 58 -11.23 -2.41 -1.06
N ALA A 59 -10.36 -1.56 -1.57
CA ALA A 59 -9.16 -1.96 -2.29
C ALA A 59 -7.98 -2.11 -1.32
N VAL A 60 -7.19 -3.17 -1.52
CA VAL A 60 -5.93 -3.39 -0.80
C VAL A 60 -4.81 -3.51 -1.84
N PRO A 61 -4.16 -2.40 -2.24
CA PRO A 61 -3.08 -2.42 -3.22
C PRO A 61 -1.80 -3.00 -2.63
N GLY A 62 -1.07 -3.80 -3.42
CA GLY A 62 0.11 -4.53 -2.98
C GLY A 62 -0.22 -5.52 -1.87
N CYS A 63 -1.33 -6.26 -2.01
CA CYS A 63 -1.89 -7.08 -0.95
C CYS A 63 -1.03 -8.29 -0.55
N GLY A 64 -0.02 -8.66 -1.34
CA GLY A 64 0.81 -9.83 -1.10
C GLY A 64 -0.01 -11.10 -0.87
N ARG A 65 0.26 -11.82 0.22
CA ARG A 65 -0.50 -13.02 0.63
C ARG A 65 -1.87 -12.73 1.24
N GLY A 66 -2.34 -11.48 1.19
CA GLY A 66 -3.72 -11.09 1.51
C GLY A 66 -4.13 -11.20 2.97
N HIS A 67 -3.21 -11.14 3.93
CA HIS A 67 -3.57 -11.23 5.36
C HIS A 67 -4.50 -10.11 5.79
N ASP A 68 -4.21 -8.87 5.41
CA ASP A 68 -5.04 -7.70 5.74
C ASP A 68 -6.36 -7.72 4.97
N ALA A 69 -6.34 -8.13 3.69
CA ALA A 69 -7.54 -8.27 2.88
C ALA A 69 -8.53 -9.28 3.48
N ARG A 70 -8.03 -10.44 3.94
CA ARG A 70 -8.86 -11.44 4.61
C ARG A 70 -9.40 -10.94 5.95
N LEU A 71 -8.61 -10.23 6.75
CA LEU A 71 -9.10 -9.63 7.99
C LEU A 71 -10.25 -8.64 7.71
N LEU A 72 -10.07 -7.74 6.74
CA LEU A 72 -11.13 -6.79 6.34
C LEU A 72 -12.40 -7.52 5.89
N ALA A 73 -12.28 -8.55 5.05
CA ALA A 73 -13.41 -9.35 4.61
C ALA A 73 -14.12 -10.07 5.78
N ALA A 74 -13.35 -10.64 6.72
CA ALA A 74 -13.90 -11.25 7.93
C ALA A 74 -14.61 -10.23 8.86
N ARG A 75 -14.28 -8.93 8.73
CA ARG A 75 -14.96 -7.81 9.43
C ARG A 75 -16.15 -7.25 8.64
N GLY A 76 -16.51 -7.84 7.51
CA GLY A 76 -17.71 -7.51 6.73
C GLY A 76 -17.53 -6.39 5.70
N TYR A 77 -16.29 -6.15 5.26
CA TYR A 77 -16.02 -5.32 4.09
C TYR A 77 -16.07 -6.19 2.81
N ASP A 78 -16.44 -5.60 1.68
CA ASP A 78 -16.33 -6.23 0.36
C ASP A 78 -14.93 -5.92 -0.20
N VAL A 79 -14.02 -6.90 -0.18
CA VAL A 79 -12.59 -6.64 -0.34
C VAL A 79 -12.05 -7.20 -1.65
N THR A 80 -11.31 -6.35 -2.36
CA THR A 80 -10.43 -6.77 -3.46
C THR A 80 -8.99 -6.42 -3.15
N GLY A 81 -8.15 -7.43 -3.02
CA GLY A 81 -6.70 -7.29 -2.94
C GLY A 81 -6.08 -7.26 -4.35
N PHE A 82 -5.18 -6.32 -4.57
CA PHE A 82 -4.45 -6.16 -5.82
C PHE A 82 -2.96 -6.42 -5.62
N ASP A 83 -2.40 -7.25 -6.45
CA ASP A 83 -0.95 -7.44 -6.55
C ASP A 83 -0.62 -7.83 -8.00
N PHE A 84 0.60 -7.64 -8.44
CA PHE A 84 0.98 -8.11 -9.76
C PHE A 84 1.89 -9.35 -9.71
N ALA A 85 2.25 -9.85 -8.51
CA ALA A 85 2.99 -11.09 -8.33
C ALA A 85 2.03 -12.31 -8.31
N PRO A 86 1.96 -13.16 -9.36
CA PRO A 86 1.07 -14.31 -9.43
C PRO A 86 1.25 -15.28 -8.27
N ALA A 87 2.49 -15.48 -7.80
CA ALA A 87 2.78 -16.34 -6.66
C ALA A 87 2.13 -15.86 -5.36
N ALA A 88 2.14 -14.55 -5.09
CA ALA A 88 1.48 -13.95 -3.93
C ALA A 88 -0.04 -14.12 -4.02
N LEU A 89 -0.63 -13.81 -5.18
CA LEU A 89 -2.08 -13.94 -5.40
C LEU A 89 -2.56 -15.40 -5.30
N SER A 90 -1.79 -16.34 -5.80
CA SER A 90 -2.11 -17.78 -5.67
C SER A 90 -2.19 -18.18 -4.20
N GLN A 91 -1.22 -17.77 -3.38
CA GLN A 91 -1.21 -18.01 -1.94
C GLN A 91 -2.35 -17.29 -1.22
N ALA A 92 -2.65 -16.05 -1.59
CA ALA A 92 -3.75 -15.28 -1.02
C ALA A 92 -5.11 -15.96 -1.23
N ARG A 93 -5.37 -16.45 -2.46
CA ARG A 93 -6.60 -17.21 -2.79
C ARG A 93 -6.67 -18.53 -2.01
N ALA A 94 -5.59 -19.28 -1.93
CA ALA A 94 -5.54 -20.53 -1.19
C ALA A 94 -5.82 -20.31 0.31
N LEU A 95 -5.26 -19.26 0.89
CA LEU A 95 -5.49 -18.88 2.28
C LEU A 95 -6.93 -18.44 2.52
N ALA A 96 -7.52 -17.64 1.63
CA ALA A 96 -8.93 -17.21 1.74
C ALA A 96 -9.90 -18.40 1.65
N THR A 97 -9.65 -19.33 0.73
CA THR A 97 -10.44 -20.57 0.61
C THR A 97 -10.33 -21.41 1.88
N ARG A 98 -9.12 -21.63 2.41
CA ARG A 98 -8.90 -22.40 3.63
C ARG A 98 -9.60 -21.81 4.86
N GLU A 99 -9.67 -20.48 4.93
CA GLU A 99 -10.29 -19.76 6.05
C GLU A 99 -11.77 -19.47 5.83
N ALA A 100 -12.34 -19.90 4.68
CA ALA A 100 -13.71 -19.62 4.25
C ALA A 100 -14.07 -18.12 4.27
N VAL A 101 -13.12 -17.27 3.86
CA VAL A 101 -13.28 -15.82 3.81
C VAL A 101 -13.53 -15.35 2.38
N ALA A 102 -14.58 -14.57 2.16
CA ALA A 102 -14.96 -14.03 0.86
C ALA A 102 -14.14 -12.77 0.53
N ALA A 103 -12.88 -12.93 0.12
CA ALA A 103 -12.02 -11.88 -0.41
C ALA A 103 -11.63 -12.18 -1.85
N THR A 104 -11.70 -11.17 -2.71
CA THR A 104 -11.28 -11.27 -4.11
C THR A 104 -9.81 -10.84 -4.25
N PHE A 105 -9.08 -11.48 -5.18
CA PHE A 105 -7.69 -11.13 -5.46
C PHE A 105 -7.48 -11.03 -6.97
N ASP A 106 -6.99 -9.87 -7.43
CA ASP A 106 -6.85 -9.55 -8.85
C ASP A 106 -5.42 -9.10 -9.19
N GLY A 107 -4.92 -9.58 -10.35
CA GLY A 107 -3.58 -9.28 -10.85
C GLY A 107 -3.55 -7.94 -11.58
N ARG A 108 -3.18 -6.85 -10.89
CA ARG A 108 -3.11 -5.50 -11.48
C ARG A 108 -1.92 -4.72 -10.98
N ASP A 109 -1.44 -3.85 -11.86
CA ASP A 109 -0.50 -2.81 -11.48
C ASP A 109 -1.21 -1.73 -10.66
N VAL A 110 -0.73 -1.46 -9.46
CA VAL A 110 -1.30 -0.45 -8.55
C VAL A 110 -1.29 0.97 -9.13
N PHE A 111 -0.47 1.24 -10.13
CA PHE A 111 -0.44 2.52 -10.84
C PHE A 111 -1.59 2.71 -11.81
N THR A 112 -2.27 1.63 -12.21
CA THR A 112 -3.37 1.68 -13.18
C THR A 112 -4.76 1.66 -12.55
N LEU A 113 -4.87 1.35 -11.25
CA LEU A 113 -6.16 1.17 -10.56
C LEU A 113 -7.13 2.33 -10.75
N GLY A 114 -6.65 3.57 -10.61
CA GLY A 114 -7.51 4.75 -10.75
C GLY A 114 -8.05 4.96 -12.18
N ARG A 115 -7.37 4.46 -13.19
CA ARG A 115 -7.80 4.50 -14.59
C ARG A 115 -8.72 3.34 -14.95
N GLU A 116 -8.41 2.13 -14.46
CA GLU A 116 -9.12 0.90 -14.82
C GLU A 116 -10.36 0.66 -13.97
N LEU A 117 -10.35 1.14 -12.74
CA LEU A 117 -11.43 1.00 -11.76
C LEU A 117 -11.78 2.37 -11.15
N PRO A 118 -12.19 3.36 -11.98
CA PRO A 118 -12.47 4.71 -11.49
C PRO A 118 -13.68 4.72 -10.55
N ASN A 119 -13.53 5.37 -9.39
CA ASN A 119 -14.59 5.52 -8.38
C ASN A 119 -15.21 4.18 -7.92
N ALA A 120 -14.45 3.09 -8.01
CA ALA A 120 -14.98 1.74 -7.77
C ALA A 120 -15.03 1.37 -6.29
N PHE A 121 -14.32 2.07 -5.41
CA PHE A 121 -14.18 1.70 -4.01
C PHE A 121 -14.60 2.81 -3.06
N ASP A 122 -15.14 2.39 -1.91
CA ASP A 122 -15.48 3.25 -0.77
C ASP A 122 -14.26 3.52 0.10
N GLY A 123 -13.31 2.59 0.12
CA GLY A 123 -12.11 2.68 0.93
C GLY A 123 -10.88 2.03 0.29
N VAL A 124 -9.72 2.47 0.77
CA VAL A 124 -8.42 1.86 0.48
C VAL A 124 -7.70 1.60 1.81
N TRP A 125 -7.17 0.38 1.98
CA TRP A 125 -6.17 0.07 2.99
C TRP A 125 -4.80 -0.04 2.35
N GLU A 126 -3.86 0.80 2.77
CA GLU A 126 -2.47 0.84 2.32
C GLU A 126 -1.51 0.45 3.44
N TYR A 127 -0.71 -0.59 3.22
CA TYR A 127 0.37 -0.97 4.12
C TYR A 127 1.52 -1.62 3.34
N THR A 128 2.71 -1.06 3.49
CA THR A 128 3.98 -1.53 2.91
C THR A 128 4.10 -1.48 1.37
N CYS A 129 3.06 -1.17 0.63
CA CYS A 129 3.14 -0.94 -0.81
C CYS A 129 3.83 0.40 -1.12
N PHE A 130 3.44 1.50 -0.46
CA PHE A 130 4.02 2.83 -0.67
C PHE A 130 5.54 2.87 -0.47
N CYS A 131 6.05 2.14 0.51
CA CYS A 131 7.49 2.09 0.77
C CYS A 131 8.26 1.18 -0.18
N ALA A 132 7.57 0.33 -0.93
CA ALA A 132 8.16 -0.51 -1.97
C ALA A 132 8.30 0.24 -3.30
N ILE A 133 7.52 1.31 -3.49
CA ILE A 133 7.51 2.13 -4.70
C ILE A 133 8.70 3.09 -4.72
N ASP A 134 9.29 3.24 -5.91
CA ASP A 134 10.29 4.29 -6.17
C ASP A 134 9.74 5.66 -5.70
N PRO A 135 10.46 6.37 -4.82
CA PRO A 135 10.04 7.69 -4.34
C PRO A 135 9.66 8.66 -5.44
N ALA A 136 10.27 8.60 -6.62
CA ALA A 136 9.94 9.44 -7.77
C ALA A 136 8.53 9.17 -8.33
N ARG A 137 7.97 7.96 -8.12
CA ARG A 137 6.66 7.55 -8.61
C ARG A 137 5.55 7.60 -7.55
N ARG A 138 5.85 7.94 -6.31
CA ARG A 138 4.85 8.00 -5.22
C ARG A 138 3.68 8.93 -5.51
N ALA A 139 3.93 10.06 -6.20
CA ALA A 139 2.85 10.96 -6.60
C ALA A 139 1.90 10.33 -7.63
N GLU A 140 2.42 9.50 -8.54
CA GLU A 140 1.62 8.74 -9.49
C GLU A 140 0.76 7.70 -8.77
N TYR A 141 1.34 6.99 -7.82
CA TYR A 141 0.63 6.02 -6.99
C TYR A 141 -0.52 6.67 -6.19
N VAL A 142 -0.27 7.78 -5.52
CA VAL A 142 -1.31 8.51 -4.77
C VAL A 142 -2.45 8.95 -5.69
N ARG A 143 -2.15 9.43 -6.91
CA ARG A 143 -3.19 9.75 -7.90
C ARG A 143 -4.00 8.53 -8.31
N SER A 144 -3.36 7.36 -8.46
CA SER A 144 -4.05 6.11 -8.75
C SER A 144 -4.99 5.71 -7.63
N LEU A 145 -4.56 5.80 -6.37
CA LEU A 145 -5.42 5.54 -5.20
C LEU A 145 -6.60 6.51 -5.15
N ALA A 146 -6.36 7.80 -5.37
CA ALA A 146 -7.43 8.78 -5.42
C ALA A 146 -8.44 8.49 -6.53
N GLY A 147 -7.95 8.12 -7.73
CA GLY A 147 -8.80 7.81 -8.88
C GLY A 147 -9.70 6.60 -8.66
N THR A 148 -9.26 5.58 -7.92
CA THR A 148 -10.04 4.37 -7.67
C THR A 148 -11.08 4.54 -6.55
N LEU A 149 -10.92 5.50 -5.66
CA LEU A 149 -11.90 5.84 -4.62
C LEU A 149 -13.04 6.69 -5.20
N ARG A 150 -14.26 6.50 -4.72
CA ARG A 150 -15.36 7.45 -4.96
C ARG A 150 -15.13 8.77 -4.20
N GLY A 151 -15.82 9.83 -4.58
CA GLY A 151 -15.82 11.09 -3.82
C GLY A 151 -16.26 10.84 -2.37
N GLY A 152 -15.54 11.40 -1.41
CA GLY A 152 -15.75 11.13 0.03
C GLY A 152 -15.31 9.74 0.50
N GLY A 153 -14.69 8.91 -0.36
CA GLY A 153 -14.11 7.64 0.02
C GLY A 153 -12.91 7.82 0.96
N TRP A 154 -12.65 6.83 1.81
CA TRP A 154 -11.58 6.90 2.80
C TRP A 154 -10.29 6.20 2.34
N LEU A 155 -9.15 6.77 2.73
CA LEU A 155 -7.84 6.16 2.67
C LEU A 155 -7.36 5.94 4.12
N LEU A 156 -7.24 4.68 4.52
CA LEU A 156 -6.54 4.29 5.72
C LEU A 156 -5.17 3.76 5.32
N ALA A 157 -4.10 4.39 5.78
CA ALA A 157 -2.75 4.02 5.43
C ALA A 157 -1.86 3.93 6.66
N CYS A 158 -0.98 2.94 6.70
CA CYS A 158 0.07 2.85 7.70
C CYS A 158 1.44 2.96 7.02
N PHE A 159 2.02 4.14 7.08
CA PHE A 159 3.30 4.45 6.45
C PHE A 159 4.48 3.94 7.27
N PHE A 160 5.39 3.24 6.60
CA PHE A 160 6.60 2.61 7.14
C PHE A 160 7.68 2.58 6.04
N PRO A 161 8.99 2.62 6.35
CA PRO A 161 9.60 2.97 7.63
C PRO A 161 9.80 4.49 7.76
N LEU A 162 9.56 5.05 8.94
CA LEU A 162 9.82 6.48 9.20
C LEU A 162 11.31 6.82 9.37
N ARG A 163 12.15 5.80 9.44
CA ARG A 163 13.62 5.94 9.50
C ARG A 163 14.23 4.94 8.52
N ALA A 164 15.26 5.36 7.82
CA ALA A 164 15.97 4.50 6.89
C ALA A 164 16.50 3.24 7.58
N LEU A 165 16.35 2.10 6.92
CA LEU A 165 16.89 0.80 7.32
C LEU A 165 18.01 0.38 6.38
N THR A 166 17.79 0.63 5.10
CA THR A 166 18.64 0.25 3.98
C THR A 166 18.41 1.30 2.87
N PRO A 167 19.17 1.28 1.79
CA PRO A 167 18.86 2.12 0.62
C PRO A 167 17.47 1.88 0.01
N GLY A 168 16.78 0.79 0.36
CA GLY A 168 15.43 0.40 -0.08
C GLY A 168 15.41 -0.71 -1.12
N PRO A 169 14.25 -1.30 -1.43
CA PRO A 169 13.04 -1.26 -0.62
C PRO A 169 13.18 -1.97 0.73
N PRO A 170 12.50 -1.56 1.79
CA PRO A 170 11.58 -0.44 1.87
C PRO A 170 12.29 0.92 1.89
N PHE A 171 11.81 1.85 1.05
CA PHE A 171 12.32 3.22 1.04
C PHE A 171 11.72 4.03 2.20
N VAL A 172 12.54 4.86 2.84
CA VAL A 172 12.10 5.73 3.93
C VAL A 172 10.93 6.62 3.50
N VAL A 173 10.02 6.85 4.44
CA VAL A 173 8.84 7.71 4.26
C VAL A 173 8.83 8.76 5.36
N SER A 174 8.55 10.02 5.04
CA SER A 174 8.39 11.05 6.05
C SER A 174 6.95 11.57 6.13
N PRO A 175 6.45 11.93 7.33
CA PRO A 175 5.13 12.55 7.47
C PRO A 175 4.96 13.81 6.62
N ALA A 176 6.02 14.60 6.43
CA ALA A 176 5.99 15.80 5.58
C ALA A 176 5.79 15.44 4.10
N GLU A 177 6.50 14.42 3.61
CA GLU A 177 6.32 13.90 2.24
C GLU A 177 4.89 13.40 2.02
N VAL A 178 4.38 12.57 2.93
CA VAL A 178 3.01 12.03 2.84
C VAL A 178 1.98 13.15 2.82
N ARG A 179 2.06 14.14 3.73
CA ARG A 179 1.15 15.28 3.74
C ARG A 179 1.15 16.03 2.41
N ARG A 180 2.33 16.30 1.88
CA ARG A 180 2.50 16.98 0.58
C ARG A 180 1.90 16.18 -0.58
N LEU A 181 2.08 14.85 -0.58
CA LEU A 181 1.59 13.98 -1.65
C LEU A 181 0.07 13.75 -1.58
N LEU A 182 -0.50 13.69 -0.38
CA LEU A 182 -1.94 13.50 -0.20
C LEU A 182 -2.74 14.79 -0.43
N ALA A 183 -2.19 15.95 -0.11
CA ALA A 183 -2.89 17.25 -0.14
C ALA A 183 -3.68 17.57 -1.43
N PRO A 184 -3.23 17.19 -2.65
CA PRO A 184 -3.98 17.49 -3.86
C PRO A 184 -5.31 16.74 -4.00
N ALA A 185 -5.50 15.61 -3.30
CA ALA A 185 -6.65 14.73 -3.51
C ALA A 185 -7.30 14.24 -2.21
N PHE A 186 -6.70 14.52 -1.06
CA PHE A 186 -7.16 14.02 0.24
C PHE A 186 -7.09 15.09 1.32
N THR A 187 -8.09 15.09 2.20
CA THR A 187 -8.04 15.76 3.50
C THR A 187 -7.68 14.76 4.57
N ILE A 188 -6.59 14.97 5.30
CA ILE A 188 -6.20 14.12 6.43
C ILE A 188 -7.10 14.48 7.63
N GLU A 189 -7.89 13.50 8.06
CA GLU A 189 -8.79 13.64 9.21
C GLU A 189 -8.09 13.29 10.52
N ARG A 190 -7.29 12.22 10.51
CA ARG A 190 -6.52 11.74 11.66
C ARG A 190 -5.15 11.26 11.25
N ALA A 191 -4.17 11.46 12.14
CA ALA A 191 -2.83 10.92 11.96
C ALA A 191 -2.21 10.65 13.33
N PHE A 192 -1.71 9.43 13.55
CA PHE A 192 -1.18 9.01 14.85
C PHE A 192 -0.15 7.88 14.71
N TYR A 193 0.63 7.68 15.74
CA TYR A 193 1.51 6.52 15.87
C TYR A 193 0.70 5.35 16.46
N PRO A 194 0.74 4.15 15.85
CA PRO A 194 -0.03 3.01 16.33
C PRO A 194 0.47 2.54 17.71
N LEU A 195 -0.44 2.08 18.55
CA LEU A 195 -0.10 1.51 19.86
C LEU A 195 0.57 0.14 19.70
N ARG A 196 0.10 -0.66 18.74
CA ARG A 196 0.67 -1.96 18.40
C ARG A 196 1.30 -1.94 17.03
N SER A 197 2.50 -2.47 16.93
CA SER A 197 3.26 -2.63 15.69
C SER A 197 3.79 -4.05 15.60
N ALA A 198 4.16 -4.48 14.40
CA ALA A 198 4.92 -5.71 14.24
C ALA A 198 6.31 -5.58 14.89
N ARG A 199 6.90 -6.73 15.27
CA ARG A 199 8.24 -6.74 15.83
C ARG A 199 9.23 -6.02 14.92
N GLY A 200 10.00 -5.08 15.47
CA GLY A 200 10.96 -4.25 14.74
C GLY A 200 10.36 -3.06 13.99
N ARG A 201 9.03 -2.83 14.05
CA ARG A 201 8.37 -1.68 13.43
C ARG A 201 7.90 -0.61 14.43
N GLN A 202 7.94 -0.89 15.74
CA GLN A 202 7.55 0.06 16.79
C GLN A 202 8.26 1.41 16.65
N GLY A 203 7.48 2.50 16.74
CA GLY A 203 7.97 3.88 16.60
C GLY A 203 8.47 4.23 15.20
N ARG A 204 8.18 3.38 14.21
CA ARG A 204 8.59 3.55 12.81
C ARG A 204 7.41 3.50 11.84
N GLU A 205 6.21 3.38 12.37
CA GLU A 205 4.94 3.36 11.64
C GLU A 205 4.13 4.60 11.99
N TRP A 206 3.37 5.11 11.02
CA TRP A 206 2.50 6.26 11.16
C TRP A 206 1.19 6.02 10.41
N VAL A 207 0.09 5.98 11.16
CA VAL A 207 -1.25 5.73 10.61
C VAL A 207 -1.88 7.05 10.22
N VAL A 208 -2.49 7.07 9.04
CA VAL A 208 -3.25 8.20 8.49
C VAL A 208 -4.62 7.71 8.07
N LEU A 209 -5.67 8.38 8.53
CA LEU A 209 -7.00 8.32 7.97
C LEU A 209 -7.26 9.62 7.22
N ALA A 210 -7.58 9.50 5.94
CA ALA A 210 -7.85 10.64 5.08
C ALA A 210 -9.11 10.39 4.24
N CYS A 211 -9.83 11.44 3.92
CA CYS A 211 -10.99 11.42 3.06
C CYS A 211 -10.62 11.97 1.67
N ARG A 212 -11.04 11.29 0.59
CA ARG A 212 -10.91 11.83 -0.76
C ARG A 212 -11.74 13.08 -0.89
N THR A 213 -11.11 14.21 -1.25
CA THR A 213 -11.84 15.43 -1.58
C THR A 213 -12.71 15.18 -2.80
N GLY A 214 -13.99 15.55 -2.73
CA GLY A 214 -14.92 15.43 -3.86
C GLY A 214 -14.42 16.25 -5.05
N ALA A 215 -14.55 15.68 -6.24
CA ALA A 215 -14.53 16.48 -7.47
C ALA A 215 -15.93 17.03 -7.70
#